data_f2d61cf589366d9d3cb3343ee186bd4d
#
_entry.id   f2d61cf589366d9d3cb3343ee186bd4d
#
_cell.length_a   1.000
_cell.length_b   1.000
_cell.length_c   1.000
_cell.angle_alpha   90.00
_cell.angle_beta   90.00
_cell.angle_gamma   90.00
#
_symmetry.space_group_name_H-M   'P 1'
#
loop_
_entity.id
_entity.type
_entity.pdbx_description
1 polymer ?
#
loop_
_entity_poly.entity_id
_entity_poly.type
_entity_poly.pdbx_seq_one_letter_code
_entity_poly.pdbx_strand_id
1 'polypeptide(L)'
;MEKEALSIAINNSKGGVGKTTISGNMAHLLSLCGYRVLLADFDSQGSNTEMLKVVNNEGKKLTRKDIDELNVFRMFIGPVNMNNYIFHTQYENLDIIPNAQTVKNVFGNGTFDERFAVEGLPEGPRKYLALYDNLAQIRARYDYIIMDGQPSINNTARITIAACDYVLSPAAADLFNVYPIRQTCEMIRFCNEQLKRNIGFLGFFLNNVYDVKAETYLQLREEYEKEGKKFFDGAGYFVDCPIRFSPAVNKSGVTRQFWFDYAKNHSVQLLNPCKDLLRLLYNELELIEKSHLNELVKNGIRSSDIEKVTGVSIKVDENKEDTHAEN
;
A
#
# COMPACT_ATOMS: atom_id res chain seq x y z
N MET A 1 -16.39 11.50 -18.04
CA MET A 1 -14.94 11.49 -17.68
C MET A 1 -14.61 10.07 -17.28
N GLU A 2 -13.60 9.49 -17.87
CA GLU A 2 -13.11 8.18 -17.41
C GLU A 2 -12.66 8.30 -15.95
N LYS A 3 -12.98 7.29 -15.13
CA LYS A 3 -12.60 7.27 -13.71
C LYS A 3 -11.08 7.09 -13.66
N GLU A 4 -10.37 8.07 -13.14
CA GLU A 4 -8.94 7.97 -12.89
C GLU A 4 -8.66 7.17 -11.61
N ALA A 5 -7.53 6.48 -11.58
CA ALA A 5 -7.10 5.72 -10.40
C ALA A 5 -6.98 6.61 -9.17
N LEU A 6 -7.43 6.11 -8.03
CA LEU A 6 -7.13 6.69 -6.74
C LEU A 6 -5.73 6.23 -6.30
N SER A 7 -4.81 7.18 -6.11
CA SER A 7 -3.45 6.86 -5.68
C SER A 7 -3.27 7.09 -4.18
N ILE A 8 -2.76 6.06 -3.48
CA ILE A 8 -2.59 6.06 -2.02
C ILE A 8 -1.14 5.72 -1.68
N ALA A 9 -0.46 6.62 -0.99
CA ALA A 9 0.86 6.35 -0.45
C ALA A 9 0.77 5.81 0.98
N ILE A 10 1.38 4.66 1.24
CA ILE A 10 1.54 4.12 2.57
C ILE A 10 2.84 4.68 3.14
N ASN A 11 2.73 5.66 4.02
CA ASN A 11 3.89 6.42 4.50
C ASN A 11 3.90 6.59 6.02
N ASN A 12 5.08 6.42 6.59
CA ASN A 12 5.44 6.79 7.96
C ASN A 12 6.96 6.87 8.03
N SER A 13 7.52 7.92 8.60
CA SER A 13 8.97 8.12 8.67
C SER A 13 9.68 7.10 9.58
N LYS A 14 8.97 6.41 10.46
CA LYS A 14 9.51 5.34 11.32
C LYS A 14 9.64 4.03 10.55
N GLY A 15 10.78 3.37 10.73
CA GLY A 15 10.99 2.00 10.24
C GLY A 15 10.22 0.95 11.05
N GLY A 16 9.89 -0.19 10.44
CA GLY A 16 9.31 -1.34 11.13
C GLY A 16 7.84 -1.22 11.53
N VAL A 17 7.14 -0.16 11.13
CA VAL A 17 5.70 0.02 11.44
C VAL A 17 4.76 -0.80 10.54
N GLY A 18 5.31 -1.48 9.52
CA GLY A 18 4.55 -2.37 8.64
C GLY A 18 4.09 -1.73 7.33
N LYS A 19 4.71 -0.64 6.86
CA LYS A 19 4.35 0.00 5.57
C LYS A 19 4.27 -0.99 4.43
N THR A 20 5.35 -1.68 4.13
CA THR A 20 5.45 -2.68 3.05
C THR A 20 4.46 -3.82 3.22
N THR A 21 4.26 -4.30 4.45
CA THR A 21 3.29 -5.34 4.74
C THR A 21 1.86 -4.88 4.46
N ILE A 22 1.53 -3.66 4.85
CA ILE A 22 0.19 -3.08 4.63
C ILE A 22 -0.01 -2.75 3.16
N SER A 23 0.94 -2.11 2.48
CA SER A 23 0.82 -1.74 1.06
C SER A 23 0.61 -2.97 0.17
N GLY A 24 1.39 -4.03 0.36
CA GLY A 24 1.25 -5.27 -0.40
C GLY A 24 -0.08 -5.99 -0.14
N ASN A 25 -0.45 -6.15 1.14
CA ASN A 25 -1.72 -6.82 1.49
C ASN A 25 -2.96 -5.98 1.12
N MET A 26 -2.88 -4.66 1.17
CA MET A 26 -3.92 -3.76 0.69
C MET A 26 -4.10 -3.88 -0.83
N ALA A 27 -3.01 -3.82 -1.60
CA ALA A 27 -3.05 -4.00 -3.04
C ALA A 27 -3.62 -5.37 -3.43
N HIS A 28 -3.21 -6.43 -2.74
CA HIS A 28 -3.72 -7.77 -2.96
C HIS A 28 -5.22 -7.88 -2.61
N LEU A 29 -5.66 -7.36 -1.46
CA LEU A 29 -7.08 -7.38 -1.09
C LEU A 29 -7.96 -6.65 -2.11
N LEU A 30 -7.53 -5.45 -2.56
CA LEU A 30 -8.24 -4.69 -3.59
C LEU A 30 -8.30 -5.46 -4.91
N SER A 31 -7.22 -6.15 -5.31
CA SER A 31 -7.23 -6.99 -6.52
C SER A 31 -8.16 -8.20 -6.39
N LEU A 32 -8.25 -8.82 -5.20
CA LEU A 32 -9.23 -9.88 -4.92
C LEU A 32 -10.68 -9.39 -4.97
N CYS A 33 -10.91 -8.10 -4.69
CA CYS A 33 -12.19 -7.43 -4.88
C CYS A 33 -12.50 -7.12 -6.36
N GLY A 34 -11.61 -7.46 -7.31
CA GLY A 34 -11.80 -7.24 -8.74
C GLY A 34 -11.40 -5.85 -9.23
N TYR A 35 -10.79 -5.00 -8.41
CA TYR A 35 -10.21 -3.74 -8.85
C TYR A 35 -8.90 -3.96 -9.60
N ARG A 36 -8.66 -3.16 -10.64
CA ARG A 36 -7.36 -3.10 -11.33
C ARG A 36 -6.38 -2.29 -10.46
N VAL A 37 -5.37 -2.93 -9.94
CA VAL A 37 -4.45 -2.34 -8.95
C VAL A 37 -3.03 -2.32 -9.47
N LEU A 38 -2.35 -1.20 -9.30
CA LEU A 38 -0.92 -1.07 -9.47
C LEU A 38 -0.26 -0.92 -8.10
N LEU A 39 0.62 -1.83 -7.74
CA LEU A 39 1.50 -1.70 -6.58
C LEU A 39 2.84 -1.13 -7.02
N ALA A 40 3.22 0.03 -6.49
CA ALA A 40 4.53 0.62 -6.76
C ALA A 40 5.44 0.44 -5.54
N ASP A 41 6.45 -0.41 -5.69
CA ASP A 41 7.44 -0.68 -4.64
C ASP A 41 8.57 0.34 -4.73
N PHE A 42 8.51 1.38 -3.90
CA PHE A 42 9.51 2.44 -3.84
C PHE A 42 10.46 2.31 -2.64
N ASP A 43 10.31 1.26 -1.83
CA ASP A 43 11.30 0.95 -0.81
C ASP A 43 12.53 0.28 -1.45
N SER A 44 13.71 0.82 -1.17
CA SER A 44 14.99 0.26 -1.64
C SER A 44 15.24 -1.19 -1.18
N GLN A 45 14.47 -1.69 -0.23
CA GLN A 45 14.54 -3.10 0.17
C GLN A 45 13.84 -4.03 -0.82
N GLY A 46 12.89 -3.53 -1.63
CA GLY A 46 12.18 -4.29 -2.66
C GLY A 46 11.38 -5.46 -2.11
N SER A 47 10.86 -5.35 -0.89
CA SER A 47 10.21 -6.48 -0.21
C SER A 47 8.89 -6.89 -0.86
N ASN A 48 8.09 -5.95 -1.36
CA ASN A 48 6.88 -6.27 -2.14
C ASN A 48 7.22 -6.93 -3.47
N THR A 49 8.31 -6.49 -4.11
CA THR A 49 8.84 -7.10 -5.34
C THR A 49 9.25 -8.56 -5.11
N GLU A 50 9.82 -8.88 -3.96
CA GLU A 50 10.20 -10.26 -3.61
C GLU A 50 9.01 -11.18 -3.30
N MET A 51 7.89 -10.61 -2.84
CA MET A 51 6.65 -11.34 -2.59
C MET A 51 5.95 -11.80 -3.87
N LEU A 52 6.20 -11.12 -4.99
CA LEU A 52 5.48 -11.29 -6.24
C LEU A 52 6.32 -12.01 -7.30
N LYS A 53 5.63 -12.77 -8.16
CA LYS A 53 6.23 -13.30 -9.38
C LYS A 53 6.06 -12.25 -10.47
N VAL A 54 7.11 -11.45 -10.68
CA VAL A 54 7.11 -10.38 -11.69
C VAL A 54 7.33 -10.99 -13.08
N VAL A 55 6.42 -10.75 -14.00
CA VAL A 55 6.48 -11.25 -15.37
C VAL A 55 6.32 -10.10 -16.38
N ASN A 56 7.05 -10.18 -17.51
CA ASN A 56 6.89 -9.22 -18.59
C ASN A 56 5.65 -9.52 -19.45
N ASN A 57 5.36 -8.68 -20.42
CA ASN A 57 4.20 -8.82 -21.33
C ASN A 57 4.22 -10.11 -22.16
N GLU A 58 5.36 -10.79 -22.27
CA GLU A 58 5.53 -12.08 -22.95
C GLU A 58 5.34 -13.27 -21.98
N GLY A 59 5.00 -13.01 -20.69
CA GLY A 59 4.86 -14.03 -19.66
C GLY A 59 6.20 -14.56 -19.11
N LYS A 60 7.33 -13.98 -19.50
CA LYS A 60 8.65 -14.37 -18.97
C LYS A 60 8.87 -13.77 -17.60
N LYS A 61 9.21 -14.63 -16.63
CA LYS A 61 9.57 -14.20 -15.27
C LYS A 61 10.86 -13.37 -15.32
N LEU A 62 10.81 -12.19 -14.69
CA LEU A 62 12.00 -11.36 -14.50
C LEU A 62 12.92 -11.94 -13.44
N THR A 63 14.21 -11.92 -13.74
CA THR A 63 15.25 -12.22 -12.75
C THR A 63 15.56 -10.96 -11.91
N ARG A 64 16.25 -11.15 -10.81
CA ARG A 64 16.75 -10.03 -10.01
C ARG A 64 17.57 -9.05 -10.84
N LYS A 65 18.44 -9.56 -11.72
CA LYS A 65 19.26 -8.74 -12.61
C LYS A 65 18.41 -7.89 -13.56
N ASP A 66 17.35 -8.46 -14.14
CA ASP A 66 16.45 -7.73 -15.03
C ASP A 66 15.80 -6.56 -14.28
N ILE A 67 15.38 -6.77 -13.01
CA ILE A 67 14.77 -5.74 -12.16
C ILE A 67 15.80 -4.66 -11.77
N ASP A 68 17.03 -5.05 -11.44
CA ASP A 68 18.11 -4.12 -11.09
C ASP A 68 18.45 -3.17 -12.26
N GLU A 69 18.32 -3.66 -13.50
CA GLU A 69 18.59 -2.89 -14.73
C GLU A 69 17.47 -1.86 -15.06
N LEU A 70 16.25 -2.01 -14.50
CA LEU A 70 15.12 -1.11 -14.78
C LEU A 70 15.35 0.33 -14.30
N ASN A 71 16.12 0.51 -13.26
CA ASN A 71 16.39 1.84 -12.66
C ASN A 71 15.12 2.68 -12.44
N VAL A 72 14.21 2.17 -11.61
CA VAL A 72 12.90 2.82 -11.32
C VAL A 72 13.03 4.25 -10.83
N PHE A 73 14.17 4.65 -10.29
CA PHE A 73 14.40 6.03 -9.83
C PHE A 73 14.45 7.06 -10.96
N ARG A 74 14.59 6.65 -12.22
CA ARG A 74 14.47 7.60 -13.34
C ARG A 74 13.13 8.31 -13.35
N MET A 75 12.05 7.63 -12.95
CA MET A 75 10.72 8.25 -12.89
C MET A 75 10.60 9.34 -11.81
N PHE A 76 11.54 9.41 -10.86
CA PHE A 76 11.57 10.44 -9.82
C PHE A 76 12.30 11.71 -10.26
N ILE A 77 13.07 11.67 -11.33
CA ILE A 77 13.95 12.78 -11.75
C ILE A 77 13.57 13.38 -13.10
N GLY A 78 12.73 12.71 -13.89
CA GLY A 78 12.34 13.22 -15.20
C GLY A 78 11.28 12.37 -15.88
N PRO A 79 10.87 12.75 -17.10
CA PRO A 79 9.87 12.02 -17.87
C PRO A 79 10.41 10.67 -18.33
N VAL A 80 9.58 9.63 -18.19
CA VAL A 80 9.85 8.28 -18.67
C VAL A 80 8.62 7.71 -19.38
N ASN A 81 8.81 6.67 -20.20
CA ASN A 81 7.68 5.87 -20.68
C ASN A 81 7.30 4.86 -19.59
N MET A 82 6.19 5.09 -18.91
CA MET A 82 5.73 4.25 -17.80
C MET A 82 5.49 2.79 -18.16
N ASN A 83 5.21 2.48 -19.45
CA ASN A 83 5.02 1.10 -19.90
C ASN A 83 6.28 0.24 -19.74
N ASN A 84 7.44 0.84 -19.66
CA ASN A 84 8.70 0.12 -19.46
C ASN A 84 8.94 -0.30 -18.00
N TYR A 85 8.10 0.18 -17.06
CA TYR A 85 8.29 -0.01 -15.62
C TYR A 85 7.16 -0.80 -14.98
N ILE A 86 6.12 -1.15 -15.73
CA ILE A 86 4.94 -1.86 -15.24
C ILE A 86 4.99 -3.31 -15.69
N PHE A 87 4.81 -4.23 -14.77
CA PHE A 87 4.89 -5.66 -15.00
C PHE A 87 3.70 -6.37 -14.37
N HIS A 88 3.30 -7.48 -14.98
CA HIS A 88 2.26 -8.34 -14.44
C HIS A 88 2.79 -9.17 -13.26
N THR A 89 1.87 -9.64 -12.44
CA THR A 89 2.16 -10.54 -11.33
C THR A 89 1.45 -11.88 -11.52
N GLN A 90 1.52 -12.75 -10.50
CA GLN A 90 0.72 -13.99 -10.48
C GLN A 90 -0.78 -13.75 -10.24
N TYR A 91 -1.20 -12.52 -9.96
CA TYR A 91 -2.58 -12.14 -9.70
C TYR A 91 -3.14 -11.37 -10.89
N GLU A 92 -4.32 -11.74 -11.37
CA GLU A 92 -4.92 -11.21 -12.60
C GLU A 92 -5.09 -9.68 -12.59
N ASN A 93 -5.50 -9.12 -11.46
CA ASN A 93 -5.82 -7.70 -11.35
C ASN A 93 -4.74 -6.89 -10.58
N LEU A 94 -3.52 -7.43 -10.45
CA LEU A 94 -2.44 -6.80 -9.72
C LEU A 94 -1.19 -6.71 -10.58
N ASP A 95 -0.86 -5.50 -11.00
CA ASP A 95 0.42 -5.16 -11.63
C ASP A 95 1.38 -4.55 -10.60
N ILE A 96 2.67 -4.54 -10.95
CA ILE A 96 3.72 -3.98 -10.10
C ILE A 96 4.68 -3.07 -10.86
N ILE A 97 5.10 -1.97 -10.23
CA ILE A 97 6.38 -1.31 -10.51
C ILE A 97 7.38 -1.89 -9.51
N PRO A 98 8.27 -2.81 -9.96
CA PRO A 98 9.17 -3.51 -9.07
C PRO A 98 10.37 -2.65 -8.70
N ASN A 99 10.92 -2.85 -7.51
CA ASN A 99 12.16 -2.22 -7.08
C ASN A 99 13.22 -3.26 -6.71
N ALA A 100 14.47 -2.85 -6.84
CA ALA A 100 15.61 -3.67 -6.54
C ALA A 100 16.46 -3.09 -5.41
N GLN A 101 17.07 -3.97 -4.62
CA GLN A 101 17.96 -3.57 -3.52
C GLN A 101 19.26 -2.89 -4.00
N THR A 102 19.56 -2.94 -5.30
CA THR A 102 20.85 -2.54 -5.88
C THR A 102 20.92 -1.08 -6.35
N VAL A 103 20.11 -0.20 -5.78
CA VAL A 103 20.22 1.27 -6.02
C VAL A 103 21.67 1.76 -5.84
N LYS A 104 22.45 1.13 -4.99
CA LYS A 104 23.87 1.44 -4.81
C LYS A 104 24.71 1.31 -6.08
N ASN A 105 24.38 0.34 -6.95
CA ASN A 105 25.13 0.10 -8.18
C ASN A 105 24.70 1.00 -9.34
N VAL A 106 23.48 1.49 -9.35
CA VAL A 106 22.94 2.32 -10.43
C VAL A 106 23.44 3.75 -10.35
N PHE A 107 23.69 4.26 -9.15
CA PHE A 107 24.12 5.65 -8.91
C PHE A 107 25.60 5.79 -8.51
N GLY A 108 26.39 4.73 -8.54
CA GLY A 108 27.74 4.72 -8.01
C GLY A 108 27.75 4.76 -6.46
N ASN A 109 28.72 5.42 -5.85
CA ASN A 109 28.87 5.44 -4.38
C ASN A 109 27.97 6.44 -3.64
N GLY A 110 26.96 7.04 -4.28
CA GLY A 110 26.04 8.01 -3.68
C GLY A 110 24.65 7.46 -3.42
N THR A 111 23.96 7.99 -2.43
CA THR A 111 22.53 7.74 -2.20
C THR A 111 21.67 8.48 -3.25
N PHE A 112 20.41 8.06 -3.45
CA PHE A 112 19.48 8.77 -4.32
C PHE A 112 19.35 10.25 -3.92
N ASP A 113 19.28 10.56 -2.62
CA ASP A 113 19.15 11.93 -2.12
C ASP A 113 20.37 12.80 -2.43
N GLU A 114 21.59 12.25 -2.34
CA GLU A 114 22.82 12.98 -2.72
C GLU A 114 22.82 13.31 -4.20
N ARG A 115 22.42 12.39 -5.06
CA ARG A 115 22.34 12.63 -6.50
C ARG A 115 21.17 13.52 -6.90
N PHE A 116 20.04 13.38 -6.21
CA PHE A 116 18.91 14.29 -6.38
C PHE A 116 19.31 15.76 -6.11
N ALA A 117 20.31 15.98 -5.27
CA ALA A 117 20.88 17.30 -5.02
C ALA A 117 21.86 17.78 -6.10
N VAL A 118 22.48 16.86 -6.87
CA VAL A 118 23.61 17.16 -7.77
C VAL A 118 23.25 17.15 -9.25
N GLU A 119 22.30 16.33 -9.69
CA GLU A 119 22.05 16.08 -11.13
C GLU A 119 21.11 17.10 -11.80
N GLY A 120 21.38 18.42 -11.68
CA GLY A 120 20.75 19.42 -12.57
C GLY A 120 19.24 19.36 -12.68
N LEU A 121 18.56 18.94 -11.63
CA LEU A 121 17.10 18.86 -11.57
C LEU A 121 16.50 20.26 -11.72
N PRO A 122 15.25 20.37 -12.20
CA PRO A 122 14.56 21.66 -12.25
C PRO A 122 14.69 22.38 -10.91
N GLU A 123 15.04 23.65 -10.95
CA GLU A 123 15.10 24.44 -9.73
C GLU A 123 13.71 24.62 -9.12
N GLY A 124 13.67 24.75 -7.80
CA GLY A 124 12.44 25.01 -7.07
C GLY A 124 11.58 23.76 -6.77
N PRO A 125 10.36 23.98 -6.28
CA PRO A 125 9.49 22.90 -5.80
C PRO A 125 9.04 21.90 -6.88
N ARG A 126 8.99 22.30 -8.16
CA ARG A 126 8.51 21.43 -9.26
C ARG A 126 9.30 20.13 -9.44
N LYS A 127 10.55 20.09 -8.97
CA LYS A 127 11.36 18.87 -8.99
C LYS A 127 10.69 17.68 -8.27
N TYR A 128 9.78 17.95 -7.36
CA TYR A 128 9.05 16.89 -6.63
C TYR A 128 7.84 16.33 -7.40
N LEU A 129 7.50 16.86 -8.58
CA LEU A 129 6.32 16.45 -9.35
C LEU A 129 6.61 15.42 -10.46
N ALA A 130 7.88 15.05 -10.69
CA ALA A 130 8.24 14.15 -11.79
C ALA A 130 7.48 12.80 -11.73
N LEU A 131 7.37 12.18 -10.56
CA LEU A 131 6.59 10.96 -10.39
C LEU A 131 5.09 11.17 -10.63
N TYR A 132 4.54 12.28 -10.16
CA TYR A 132 3.13 12.64 -10.42
C TYR A 132 2.84 12.75 -11.92
N ASP A 133 3.70 13.48 -12.67
CA ASP A 133 3.56 13.66 -14.11
C ASP A 133 3.71 12.33 -14.87
N ASN A 134 4.60 11.45 -14.40
CA ASN A 134 4.77 10.13 -14.98
C ASN A 134 3.56 9.23 -14.71
N LEU A 135 3.03 9.18 -13.48
CA LEU A 135 1.86 8.38 -13.14
C LEU A 135 0.60 8.83 -13.89
N ALA A 136 0.49 10.12 -14.25
CA ALA A 136 -0.63 10.62 -15.04
C ALA A 136 -0.83 9.87 -16.36
N GLN A 137 0.25 9.32 -16.97
CA GLN A 137 0.19 8.54 -18.22
C GLN A 137 -0.61 7.24 -18.09
N ILE A 138 -0.79 6.73 -16.87
CA ILE A 138 -1.33 5.38 -16.63
C ILE A 138 -2.55 5.36 -15.71
N ARG A 139 -2.95 6.49 -15.13
CA ARG A 139 -4.05 6.56 -14.15
C ARG A 139 -5.38 6.00 -14.69
N ALA A 140 -5.68 6.16 -15.97
CA ALA A 140 -6.90 5.63 -16.58
C ALA A 140 -6.92 4.08 -16.69
N ARG A 141 -5.79 3.41 -16.49
CA ARG A 141 -5.67 1.95 -16.61
C ARG A 141 -6.05 1.22 -15.32
N TYR A 142 -6.01 1.90 -14.19
CA TYR A 142 -6.18 1.32 -12.86
C TYR A 142 -7.34 1.96 -12.11
N ASP A 143 -7.84 1.27 -11.11
CA ASP A 143 -8.79 1.79 -10.14
C ASP A 143 -8.03 2.30 -8.90
N TYR A 144 -6.92 1.63 -8.55
CA TYR A 144 -6.03 2.00 -7.45
C TYR A 144 -4.56 1.95 -7.85
N ILE A 145 -3.77 2.91 -7.34
CA ILE A 145 -2.31 2.90 -7.35
C ILE A 145 -1.84 2.97 -5.90
N ILE A 146 -1.29 1.87 -5.39
CA ILE A 146 -0.78 1.78 -4.02
C ILE A 146 0.74 1.96 -4.05
N MET A 147 1.26 2.94 -3.33
CA MET A 147 2.69 3.24 -3.30
C MET A 147 3.29 2.89 -1.93
N ASP A 148 4.26 1.98 -1.94
CA ASP A 148 5.05 1.62 -0.75
C ASP A 148 6.21 2.59 -0.58
N GLY A 149 6.15 3.43 0.44
CA GLY A 149 7.12 4.49 0.69
C GLY A 149 8.29 4.05 1.56
N GLN A 150 9.45 4.69 1.39
CA GLN A 150 10.62 4.48 2.24
C GLN A 150 10.38 4.97 3.69
N PRO A 151 11.03 4.35 4.69
CA PRO A 151 10.98 4.78 6.09
C PRO A 151 11.91 5.99 6.32
N SER A 152 11.56 7.16 5.78
CA SER A 152 12.41 8.36 5.88
C SER A 152 11.64 9.63 5.55
N ILE A 153 12.22 10.78 5.88
CA ILE A 153 11.77 12.13 5.47
C ILE A 153 12.62 12.68 4.34
N ASN A 154 13.11 11.84 3.49
CA ASN A 154 13.98 12.19 2.37
C ASN A 154 13.19 12.70 1.15
N ASN A 155 13.92 13.02 0.07
CA ASN A 155 13.31 13.48 -1.17
C ASN A 155 12.43 12.42 -1.83
N THR A 156 12.79 11.14 -1.74
CA THR A 156 11.97 10.03 -2.26
C THR A 156 10.60 10.00 -1.59
N ALA A 157 10.55 10.12 -0.26
CA ALA A 157 9.27 10.17 0.48
C ALA A 157 8.43 11.39 0.07
N ARG A 158 9.05 12.56 -0.09
CA ARG A 158 8.36 13.78 -0.56
C ARG A 158 7.79 13.62 -1.96
N ILE A 159 8.56 13.04 -2.90
CA ILE A 159 8.12 12.79 -4.27
C ILE A 159 6.97 11.78 -4.29
N THR A 160 7.05 10.72 -3.49
CA THR A 160 5.99 9.71 -3.38
C THR A 160 4.70 10.34 -2.84
N ILE A 161 4.78 11.17 -1.78
CA ILE A 161 3.64 11.92 -1.24
C ILE A 161 3.13 12.93 -2.27
N ALA A 162 4.00 13.68 -2.95
CA ALA A 162 3.57 14.64 -3.98
C ALA A 162 2.83 13.96 -5.15
N ALA A 163 3.08 12.69 -5.39
CA ALA A 163 2.47 11.93 -6.49
C ALA A 163 1.12 11.29 -6.13
N CYS A 164 0.76 11.19 -4.85
CA CYS A 164 -0.49 10.55 -4.42
C CYS A 164 -1.67 11.53 -4.29
N ASP A 165 -2.89 10.97 -4.21
CA ASP A 165 -4.11 11.68 -3.84
C ASP A 165 -4.33 11.63 -2.33
N TYR A 166 -3.95 10.50 -1.72
CA TYR A 166 -4.10 10.30 -0.28
C TYR A 166 -2.88 9.64 0.34
N VAL A 167 -2.67 9.91 1.61
CA VAL A 167 -1.68 9.21 2.45
C VAL A 167 -2.40 8.43 3.53
N LEU A 168 -1.99 7.19 3.76
CA LEU A 168 -2.40 6.34 4.89
C LEU A 168 -1.17 5.94 5.68
N SER A 169 -1.22 6.05 7.03
CA SER A 169 -0.05 5.83 7.87
C SER A 169 -0.26 4.71 8.89
N PRO A 170 0.34 3.52 8.70
CA PRO A 170 0.41 2.54 9.77
C PRO A 170 1.38 3.03 10.85
N ALA A 171 1.03 2.83 12.11
CA ALA A 171 1.84 3.19 13.27
C ALA A 171 2.01 1.98 14.20
N ALA A 172 3.18 1.80 14.81
CA ALA A 172 3.32 0.79 15.85
C ALA A 172 2.56 1.22 17.12
N ALA A 173 2.13 0.24 17.91
CA ALA A 173 1.43 0.48 19.18
C ALA A 173 2.41 0.92 20.28
N ASP A 174 3.08 2.06 20.08
CA ASP A 174 3.96 2.72 21.05
C ASP A 174 3.90 4.25 20.91
N LEU A 175 4.14 5.00 21.95
CA LEU A 175 4.06 6.47 21.97
C LEU A 175 5.15 7.15 21.09
N PHE A 176 6.19 6.43 20.67
CA PHE A 176 7.25 6.99 19.82
C PHE A 176 6.82 7.22 18.36
N ASN A 177 5.60 6.83 17.98
CA ASN A 177 5.05 7.07 16.64
C ASN A 177 4.38 8.43 16.47
N VAL A 178 4.12 9.17 17.54
CA VAL A 178 3.47 10.50 17.46
C VAL A 178 4.32 11.45 16.59
N TYR A 179 5.62 11.51 16.81
CA TYR A 179 6.50 12.39 16.05
C TYR A 179 6.62 11.98 14.55
N PRO A 180 6.83 10.72 14.18
CA PRO A 180 6.77 10.25 12.81
C PRO A 180 5.48 10.57 12.05
N ILE A 181 4.34 10.44 12.71
CA ILE A 181 3.03 10.81 12.13
C ILE A 181 2.99 12.32 11.85
N ARG A 182 3.43 13.14 12.80
CA ARG A 182 3.53 14.59 12.62
C ARG A 182 4.40 14.96 11.42
N GLN A 183 5.56 14.32 11.24
CA GLN A 183 6.43 14.55 10.10
C GLN A 183 5.75 14.20 8.77
N THR A 184 4.96 13.11 8.72
CA THR A 184 4.15 12.76 7.54
C THR A 184 3.13 13.87 7.24
N CYS A 185 2.45 14.39 8.24
CA CYS A 185 1.50 15.49 8.09
C CYS A 185 2.18 16.80 7.60
N GLU A 186 3.37 17.10 8.10
CA GLU A 186 4.17 18.25 7.64
C GLU A 186 4.60 18.11 6.17
N MET A 187 4.94 16.89 5.72
CA MET A 187 5.21 16.63 4.30
C MET A 187 3.98 16.82 3.42
N ILE A 188 2.81 16.35 3.85
CA ILE A 188 1.54 16.57 3.13
C ILE A 188 1.26 18.07 3.02
N ARG A 189 1.40 18.83 4.13
CA ARG A 189 1.21 20.27 4.14
C ARG A 189 2.18 20.97 3.18
N PHE A 190 3.47 20.63 3.22
CA PHE A 190 4.46 21.15 2.28
C PHE A 190 4.03 20.91 0.82
N CYS A 191 3.61 19.70 0.47
CA CYS A 191 3.18 19.39 -0.90
C CYS A 191 1.94 20.21 -1.29
N ASN A 192 0.97 20.36 -0.40
CA ASN A 192 -0.24 21.14 -0.68
C ASN A 192 0.04 22.64 -0.85
N GLU A 193 0.87 23.21 0.02
CA GLU A 193 1.18 24.63 -0.01
C GLU A 193 2.18 25.01 -1.12
N GLN A 194 3.29 24.27 -1.25
CA GLN A 194 4.39 24.64 -2.15
C GLN A 194 4.22 24.06 -3.56
N LEU A 195 3.62 22.87 -3.70
CA LEU A 195 3.42 22.22 -4.99
C LEU A 195 1.99 22.39 -5.53
N LYS A 196 1.12 23.08 -4.77
CA LYS A 196 -0.30 23.29 -5.13
C LYS A 196 -1.04 21.95 -5.39
N ARG A 197 -0.66 20.92 -4.63
CA ARG A 197 -1.37 19.65 -4.62
C ARG A 197 -2.60 19.76 -3.70
N ASN A 198 -3.50 18.78 -3.79
CA ASN A 198 -4.63 18.62 -2.87
C ASN A 198 -4.61 17.20 -2.33
N ILE A 199 -3.58 16.89 -1.53
CA ILE A 199 -3.35 15.58 -0.97
C ILE A 199 -4.12 15.47 0.34
N GLY A 200 -5.02 14.47 0.41
CA GLY A 200 -5.74 14.14 1.63
C GLY A 200 -4.93 13.22 2.55
N PHE A 201 -5.29 13.23 3.82
CA PHE A 201 -4.77 12.27 4.79
C PHE A 201 -5.91 11.35 5.22
N LEU A 202 -5.87 10.07 4.83
CA LEU A 202 -6.87 9.07 5.25
C LEU A 202 -6.77 8.76 6.74
N GLY A 203 -5.64 9.11 7.36
CA GLY A 203 -5.42 8.93 8.77
C GLY A 203 -4.28 7.96 9.10
N PHE A 204 -4.15 7.70 10.37
CA PHE A 204 -3.23 6.69 10.89
C PHE A 204 -3.97 5.69 11.77
N PHE A 205 -3.50 4.47 11.76
CA PHE A 205 -4.05 3.36 12.56
C PHE A 205 -2.93 2.58 13.22
N LEU A 206 -3.25 1.90 14.32
CA LEU A 206 -2.26 1.08 15.02
C LEU A 206 -2.13 -0.29 14.34
N ASN A 207 -0.90 -0.67 14.05
CA ASN A 207 -0.55 -1.94 13.44
C ASN A 207 0.18 -2.84 14.41
N ASN A 208 0.06 -4.15 14.23
CA ASN A 208 0.73 -5.18 15.02
C ASN A 208 0.34 -5.14 16.52
N VAL A 209 -0.94 -4.95 16.80
CA VAL A 209 -1.47 -4.85 18.16
C VAL A 209 -1.71 -6.24 18.73
N TYR A 210 -1.07 -6.55 19.85
CA TYR A 210 -1.18 -7.87 20.51
C TYR A 210 -2.51 -8.08 21.20
N ASP A 211 -2.96 -7.09 21.96
CA ASP A 211 -4.23 -7.15 22.69
C ASP A 211 -4.92 -5.78 22.67
N VAL A 212 -6.06 -5.71 21.99
CA VAL A 212 -6.89 -4.49 21.89
C VAL A 212 -7.68 -4.19 23.16
N LYS A 213 -7.70 -5.10 24.14
CA LYS A 213 -8.38 -4.93 25.43
C LYS A 213 -7.40 -4.56 26.54
N ALA A 214 -6.10 -4.66 26.29
CA ALA A 214 -5.09 -4.30 27.28
C ALA A 214 -5.22 -2.82 27.66
N GLU A 215 -5.10 -2.52 28.95
CA GLU A 215 -5.16 -1.14 29.47
C GLU A 215 -4.14 -0.24 28.78
N THR A 216 -2.94 -0.76 28.51
CA THR A 216 -1.90 -0.05 27.76
C THR A 216 -2.31 0.33 26.34
N TYR A 217 -3.09 -0.52 25.64
CA TYR A 217 -3.64 -0.20 24.34
C TYR A 217 -4.68 0.91 24.42
N LEU A 218 -5.58 0.84 25.39
CA LEU A 218 -6.62 1.86 25.61
C LEU A 218 -6.02 3.23 25.92
N GLN A 219 -4.98 3.28 26.77
CA GLN A 219 -4.24 4.52 27.05
C GLN A 219 -3.53 5.07 25.80
N LEU A 220 -2.87 4.21 25.03
CA LEU A 220 -2.25 4.61 23.75
C LEU A 220 -3.28 5.18 22.76
N ARG A 221 -4.42 4.54 22.62
CA ARG A 221 -5.52 4.98 21.78
C ARG A 221 -5.97 6.40 22.16
N GLU A 222 -6.23 6.65 23.44
CA GLU A 222 -6.63 7.99 23.95
C GLU A 222 -5.57 9.05 23.64
N GLU A 223 -4.28 8.76 23.85
CA GLU A 223 -3.19 9.69 23.53
C GLU A 223 -3.09 9.96 22.02
N TYR A 224 -3.22 8.93 21.18
CA TYR A 224 -3.21 9.11 19.74
C TYR A 224 -4.41 9.89 19.21
N GLU A 225 -5.59 9.65 19.76
CA GLU A 225 -6.79 10.40 19.43
C GLU A 225 -6.66 11.89 19.80
N LYS A 226 -6.09 12.17 20.97
CA LYS A 226 -5.81 13.52 21.46
C LYS A 226 -4.76 14.24 20.58
N GLU A 227 -3.66 13.56 20.25
CA GLU A 227 -2.63 14.12 19.41
C GLU A 227 -3.13 14.32 17.97
N GLY A 228 -3.88 13.38 17.40
CA GLY A 228 -4.46 13.50 16.06
C GLY A 228 -5.29 14.76 15.88
N LYS A 229 -6.08 15.13 16.90
CA LYS A 229 -6.89 16.37 16.89
C LYS A 229 -6.05 17.66 16.83
N LYS A 230 -4.78 17.63 17.19
CA LYS A 230 -3.89 18.81 17.15
C LYS A 230 -3.27 19.09 15.79
N PHE A 231 -3.21 18.10 14.89
CA PHE A 231 -2.43 18.23 13.66
C PHE A 231 -3.18 18.89 12.51
N PHE A 232 -4.49 18.76 12.45
CA PHE A 232 -5.32 19.23 11.33
C PHE A 232 -6.58 19.95 11.82
N ASP A 233 -6.44 21.16 12.36
CA ASP A 233 -7.53 22.07 12.72
C ASP A 233 -8.71 21.40 13.49
N GLY A 234 -8.37 20.45 14.37
CA GLY A 234 -9.35 19.73 15.19
C GLY A 234 -9.98 18.49 14.55
N ALA A 235 -9.72 18.21 13.27
CA ALA A 235 -10.13 16.94 12.66
C ALA A 235 -9.22 15.81 13.15
N GLY A 236 -9.81 14.79 13.76
CA GLY A 236 -9.05 13.60 14.18
C GLY A 236 -8.78 12.69 13.00
N TYR A 237 -7.51 12.39 12.77
CA TYR A 237 -7.11 11.44 11.73
C TYR A 237 -6.68 10.08 12.30
N PHE A 238 -7.00 9.82 13.56
CA PHE A 238 -6.84 8.50 14.14
C PHE A 238 -7.99 7.59 13.69
N VAL A 239 -7.66 6.53 12.98
CA VAL A 239 -8.63 5.50 12.57
C VAL A 239 -8.61 4.40 13.63
N ASP A 240 -9.69 4.26 14.40
CA ASP A 240 -9.82 3.26 15.46
C ASP A 240 -10.13 1.87 14.89
N CYS A 241 -9.24 1.41 14.02
CA CYS A 241 -9.27 0.08 13.42
C CYS A 241 -7.88 -0.54 13.46
N PRO A 242 -7.44 -1.07 14.62
CA PRO A 242 -6.12 -1.65 14.76
C PRO A 242 -5.99 -2.94 13.97
N ILE A 243 -4.86 -3.13 13.31
CA ILE A 243 -4.47 -4.42 12.73
C ILE A 243 -3.80 -5.25 13.82
N ARG A 244 -4.43 -6.36 14.18
CA ARG A 244 -3.96 -7.24 15.26
C ARG A 244 -2.77 -8.07 14.84
N PHE A 245 -1.86 -8.27 15.77
CA PHE A 245 -0.75 -9.21 15.61
C PHE A 245 -1.26 -10.63 15.35
N SER A 246 -0.56 -11.34 14.48
CA SER A 246 -0.73 -12.78 14.29
C SER A 246 0.61 -13.43 13.95
N PRO A 247 1.01 -14.53 14.62
CA PRO A 247 2.20 -15.29 14.23
C PRO A 247 2.16 -15.77 12.77
N ALA A 248 0.98 -15.93 12.20
CA ALA A 248 0.78 -16.31 10.80
C ALA A 248 1.31 -15.24 9.83
N VAL A 249 1.35 -13.96 10.23
CA VAL A 249 1.93 -12.87 9.42
C VAL A 249 3.42 -13.11 9.17
N ASN A 250 4.17 -13.52 10.19
CA ASN A 250 5.58 -13.84 10.02
C ASN A 250 5.78 -15.07 9.11
N LYS A 251 4.93 -16.09 9.26
CA LYS A 251 4.96 -17.29 8.41
C LYS A 251 4.61 -16.97 6.96
N SER A 252 3.62 -16.10 6.71
CA SER A 252 3.25 -15.67 5.36
C SER A 252 4.42 -14.97 4.64
N GLY A 253 5.19 -14.15 5.35
CA GLY A 253 6.42 -13.54 4.82
C GLY A 253 7.48 -14.58 4.44
N VAL A 254 7.70 -15.59 5.27
CA VAL A 254 8.65 -16.68 4.99
C VAL A 254 8.22 -17.50 3.77
N THR A 255 6.91 -17.76 3.61
CA THR A 255 6.35 -18.50 2.46
C THR A 255 6.14 -17.63 1.24
N ARG A 256 6.43 -16.33 1.30
CA ARG A 256 6.20 -15.33 0.23
C ARG A 256 4.75 -15.34 -0.26
N GLN A 257 3.81 -15.31 0.67
CA GLN A 257 2.39 -15.25 0.41
C GLN A 257 1.79 -14.02 1.09
N PHE A 258 0.84 -13.37 0.45
CA PHE A 258 0.01 -12.37 1.11
C PHE A 258 -0.93 -13.03 2.12
N TRP A 259 -1.43 -12.27 3.08
CA TRP A 259 -2.20 -12.78 4.22
C TRP A 259 -3.44 -13.59 3.81
N PHE A 260 -4.15 -13.12 2.78
CA PHE A 260 -5.37 -13.80 2.30
C PHE A 260 -5.05 -15.14 1.65
N ASP A 261 -3.99 -15.23 0.84
CA ASP A 261 -3.54 -16.50 0.26
C ASP A 261 -3.02 -17.46 1.34
N TYR A 262 -2.24 -16.92 2.28
CA TYR A 262 -1.76 -17.73 3.39
C TYR A 262 -2.93 -18.28 4.21
N ALA A 263 -3.95 -17.46 4.52
CA ALA A 263 -5.14 -17.88 5.24
C ALA A 263 -5.92 -18.93 4.48
N LYS A 264 -6.13 -18.76 3.18
CA LYS A 264 -6.82 -19.71 2.30
C LYS A 264 -6.14 -21.07 2.27
N ASN A 265 -4.81 -21.09 2.26
CA ASN A 265 -4.03 -22.33 2.13
C ASN A 265 -3.79 -23.07 3.45
N HIS A 266 -3.88 -22.39 4.61
CA HIS A 266 -3.44 -22.93 5.90
C HIS A 266 -4.45 -22.80 7.04
N SER A 267 -5.61 -22.19 6.81
CA SER A 267 -6.59 -21.94 7.87
C SER A 267 -8.02 -22.19 7.41
N VAL A 268 -8.81 -22.75 8.30
CA VAL A 268 -10.26 -22.91 8.08
C VAL A 268 -11.00 -21.57 8.21
N GLN A 269 -10.41 -20.58 8.90
CA GLN A 269 -10.98 -19.27 9.12
C GLN A 269 -10.03 -18.17 8.67
N LEU A 270 -10.60 -17.06 8.21
CA LEU A 270 -9.81 -15.88 7.87
C LEU A 270 -9.05 -15.36 9.10
N LEU A 271 -7.77 -15.07 8.93
CA LEU A 271 -6.91 -14.55 10.00
C LEU A 271 -7.37 -13.18 10.50
N ASN A 272 -7.10 -12.90 11.77
CA ASN A 272 -7.45 -11.58 12.34
C ASN A 272 -6.89 -10.40 11.53
N PRO A 273 -5.60 -10.37 11.12
CA PRO A 273 -5.09 -9.29 10.27
C PRO A 273 -5.83 -9.10 8.95
N CYS A 274 -6.30 -10.21 8.32
CA CYS A 274 -7.12 -10.13 7.11
C CYS A 274 -8.47 -9.46 7.41
N LYS A 275 -9.13 -9.87 8.50
CA LYS A 275 -10.42 -9.30 8.94
C LYS A 275 -10.29 -7.82 9.28
N ASP A 276 -9.20 -7.46 9.97
CA ASP A 276 -8.93 -6.09 10.36
C ASP A 276 -8.63 -5.20 9.14
N LEU A 277 -7.85 -5.72 8.18
CA LEU A 277 -7.58 -5.00 6.93
C LEU A 277 -8.85 -4.83 6.08
N LEU A 278 -9.69 -5.87 5.96
CA LEU A 278 -10.97 -5.76 5.27
C LEU A 278 -11.88 -4.72 5.96
N ARG A 279 -11.95 -4.73 7.30
CA ARG A 279 -12.71 -3.72 8.06
C ARG A 279 -12.17 -2.32 7.81
N LEU A 280 -10.86 -2.14 7.88
CA LEU A 280 -10.21 -0.85 7.62
C LEU A 280 -10.60 -0.32 6.24
N LEU A 281 -10.47 -1.14 5.18
CA LEU A 281 -10.70 -0.67 3.81
C LEU A 281 -12.19 -0.51 3.47
N TYR A 282 -13.07 -1.34 4.02
CA TYR A 282 -14.49 -1.31 3.71
C TYR A 282 -15.26 -0.37 4.64
N ASN A 283 -15.13 -0.54 5.97
CA ASN A 283 -15.98 0.17 6.94
C ASN A 283 -15.44 1.56 7.31
N GLU A 284 -14.11 1.70 7.43
CA GLU A 284 -13.51 2.93 7.95
C GLU A 284 -13.05 3.88 6.85
N LEU A 285 -12.51 3.35 5.75
CA LEU A 285 -11.96 4.16 4.66
C LEU A 285 -12.84 4.19 3.41
N GLU A 286 -13.90 3.36 3.35
CA GLU A 286 -14.85 3.26 2.24
C GLU A 286 -14.17 3.06 0.86
N LEU A 287 -13.03 2.37 0.85
CA LEU A 287 -12.26 2.09 -0.37
C LEU A 287 -12.78 0.87 -1.14
N ILE A 288 -13.66 0.05 -0.55
CA ILE A 288 -14.26 -1.11 -1.20
C ILE A 288 -15.76 -0.88 -1.31
N GLU A 289 -16.29 -0.87 -2.53
CA GLU A 289 -17.73 -0.79 -2.77
C GLU A 289 -18.42 -2.12 -2.44
N LYS A 290 -19.67 -2.05 -1.96
CA LYS A 290 -20.46 -3.24 -1.61
C LYS A 290 -20.56 -4.25 -2.75
N SER A 291 -20.68 -3.78 -3.99
CA SER A 291 -20.75 -4.60 -5.21
C SER A 291 -19.52 -5.50 -5.41
N HIS A 292 -18.36 -5.08 -4.92
CA HIS A 292 -17.10 -5.78 -5.05
C HIS A 292 -16.86 -6.86 -3.98
N LEU A 293 -17.66 -6.91 -2.91
CA LEU A 293 -17.53 -7.94 -1.86
C LEU A 293 -17.80 -9.35 -2.40
N ASN A 294 -18.64 -9.51 -3.43
CA ASN A 294 -18.91 -10.80 -4.05
C ASN A 294 -17.66 -11.39 -4.74
N GLU A 295 -16.75 -10.57 -5.22
CA GLU A 295 -15.50 -11.03 -5.84
C GLU A 295 -14.61 -11.75 -4.83
N LEU A 296 -14.63 -11.35 -3.56
CA LEU A 296 -13.90 -12.04 -2.50
C LEU A 296 -14.37 -13.49 -2.34
N VAL A 297 -15.67 -13.76 -2.49
CA VAL A 297 -16.22 -15.12 -2.42
C VAL A 297 -15.76 -15.95 -3.63
N LYS A 298 -15.79 -15.38 -4.84
CA LYS A 298 -15.27 -16.02 -6.06
C LYS A 298 -13.77 -16.36 -5.93
N ASN A 299 -13.03 -15.53 -5.22
CA ASN A 299 -11.62 -15.75 -4.90
C ASN A 299 -11.38 -16.66 -3.69
N GLY A 300 -12.42 -17.33 -3.17
CA GLY A 300 -12.34 -18.36 -2.15
C GLY A 300 -12.32 -17.86 -0.71
N ILE A 301 -12.71 -16.60 -0.46
CA ILE A 301 -12.96 -16.10 0.89
C ILE A 301 -14.39 -16.45 1.28
N ARG A 302 -14.59 -17.03 2.46
CA ARG A 302 -15.93 -17.47 2.89
C ARG A 302 -16.87 -16.27 3.09
N SER A 303 -18.09 -16.36 2.58
CA SER A 303 -19.15 -15.37 2.76
C SER A 303 -19.37 -15.04 4.24
N SER A 304 -19.40 -16.04 5.11
CA SER A 304 -19.57 -15.86 6.56
C SER A 304 -18.46 -15.04 7.24
N ASP A 305 -17.22 -15.10 6.74
CA ASP A 305 -16.13 -14.24 7.25
C ASP A 305 -16.29 -12.79 6.77
N ILE A 306 -16.74 -12.58 5.52
CA ILE A 306 -17.02 -11.26 4.96
C ILE A 306 -18.20 -10.61 5.68
N GLU A 307 -19.33 -11.32 5.80
CA GLU A 307 -20.53 -10.83 6.50
C GLU A 307 -20.22 -10.42 7.94
N LYS A 308 -19.43 -11.24 8.64
CA LYS A 308 -19.03 -10.98 10.04
C LYS A 308 -18.21 -9.71 10.21
N VAL A 309 -17.43 -9.34 9.18
CA VAL A 309 -16.57 -8.15 9.18
C VAL A 309 -17.32 -6.91 8.71
N THR A 310 -18.08 -7.04 7.61
CA THR A 310 -18.68 -5.92 6.88
C THR A 310 -20.13 -5.66 7.29
N GLY A 311 -20.79 -6.63 7.92
CA GLY A 311 -22.24 -6.58 8.19
C GLY A 311 -23.10 -6.77 6.94
N VAL A 312 -22.51 -7.09 5.78
CA VAL A 312 -23.19 -7.23 4.49
C VAL A 312 -23.46 -8.71 4.22
N SER A 313 -24.74 -9.07 4.05
CA SER A 313 -25.10 -10.42 3.60
C SER A 313 -24.72 -10.62 2.13
N ILE A 314 -23.90 -11.64 1.89
CA ILE A 314 -23.44 -12.04 0.58
C ILE A 314 -24.31 -13.19 0.09
N LYS A 315 -25.08 -12.96 -0.98
CA LYS A 315 -25.81 -14.03 -1.66
C LYS A 315 -24.83 -14.81 -2.53
N VAL A 316 -24.58 -16.06 -2.18
CA VAL A 316 -23.87 -17.01 -3.03
C VAL A 316 -24.89 -17.54 -4.02
N ASP A 317 -24.72 -17.32 -5.33
CA ASP A 317 -25.49 -18.01 -6.36
C ASP A 317 -25.10 -19.50 -6.32
N GLU A 318 -25.96 -20.34 -5.78
CA GLU A 318 -25.76 -21.79 -5.62
C GLU A 318 -25.72 -22.57 -6.95
N ASN A 319 -25.72 -21.88 -8.10
CA ASN A 319 -25.87 -22.53 -9.44
C ASN A 319 -24.54 -22.94 -10.10
N LYS A 320 -23.44 -23.20 -9.37
CA LYS A 320 -22.19 -23.70 -9.96
C LYS A 320 -21.47 -24.83 -9.19
N GLU A 321 -22.19 -25.62 -8.41
CA GLU A 321 -21.63 -26.85 -7.83
C GLU A 321 -22.41 -28.09 -8.35
N ASP A 322 -22.39 -28.41 -9.64
CA ASP A 322 -22.77 -29.74 -10.13
C ASP A 322 -22.35 -29.94 -11.60
N THR A 323 -21.06 -29.93 -11.92
CA THR A 323 -20.55 -30.45 -13.20
C THR A 323 -19.11 -31.00 -13.12
N HIS A 324 -18.72 -31.66 -12.03
CA HIS A 324 -17.55 -32.55 -12.03
C HIS A 324 -17.73 -33.76 -11.08
N ALA A 325 -18.83 -34.48 -11.28
CA ALA A 325 -18.95 -35.86 -10.79
C ALA A 325 -19.71 -36.63 -11.85
N GLU A 326 -18.98 -37.09 -12.89
CA GLU A 326 -19.31 -38.20 -13.78
C GLU A 326 -18.47 -38.08 -15.06
N ASN A 327 -17.24 -38.66 -15.03
CA ASN A 327 -16.69 -39.54 -16.08
C ASN A 327 -15.24 -39.92 -15.72
#